data_b453ed4220f3a5df2753bf7396aff28e
#
_entry.id   b453ed4220f3a5df2753bf7396aff28e
#
_cell.length_a   1.000
_cell.length_b   1.000
_cell.length_c   1.000
_cell.angle_alpha   90.00
_cell.angle_beta   90.00
_cell.angle_gamma   90.00
#
_symmetry.space_group_name_H-M   'P 1'
#
loop_
_entity.id
_entity.type
_entity.pdbx_description
1 polymer ?
#
loop_
_entity_poly.entity_id
_entity_poly.type
_entity_poly.pdbx_seq_one_letter_code
_entity_poly.pdbx_strand_id
1 'polypeptide(L)'
;MNVTFKPWSRRLAWALPMFALLAGCDGGKDTGKQAAQEPTKPHAVATYVSAPWEALPSVSDSDLLAGFESWRSACQRLKADPIWGPTCATAASVPGDAVAVRSFLKEHLDVFGLRSANNTPNGLITGYYEPVYPGSLTKTATAHVPVYGVPDDLIVVNLDSIYPELKGKRLRGRLEGRVLKPYDDASTLNSQGSTAKPIAWLTDPMDLQFLQIQGSGRIQLAGGRQLRVGYGDQNGYPYRPIGRWLVEQGELKKEDVTMGAISAWAKAHPQRIPELLASNPSYVFFSARPDSNEGPRGSLNVPLTAGYSVAVDRKVIPLGSLLWLSTTKPDGTPLARPVAAQDTGGAITGEVRADLFWGTGNAAGELAGNMKQQGQIWMLWPKGAALPQVPDAPAGT
;
A
#
# COMPACT_ATOMS: atom_id res chain seq x y z
N MET A 1 3.88 -50.39 36.53
CA MET A 1 5.04 -50.64 35.67
C MET A 1 5.91 -49.39 35.75
N ASN A 2 7.00 -49.52 36.54
CA ASN A 2 7.99 -48.44 36.77
C ASN A 2 9.00 -48.43 35.63
N VAL A 3 9.23 -47.28 35.01
CA VAL A 3 10.36 -47.08 34.11
C VAL A 3 11.19 -45.92 34.66
N THR A 4 12.36 -46.27 35.13
CA THR A 4 13.39 -45.40 35.71
C THR A 4 14.20 -44.71 34.62
N PHE A 5 14.37 -43.39 34.74
CA PHE A 5 15.34 -42.64 33.97
C PHE A 5 16.73 -42.67 34.62
N LYS A 6 17.76 -42.98 33.84
CA LYS A 6 19.19 -42.82 34.21
C LYS A 6 19.78 -41.59 33.57
N PRO A 7 20.56 -40.76 34.30
CA PRO A 7 21.26 -39.62 33.73
C PRO A 7 22.66 -40.05 33.20
N TRP A 8 23.02 -39.53 32.05
CA TRP A 8 24.38 -39.69 31.50
C TRP A 8 25.17 -38.39 31.65
N SER A 9 26.10 -38.46 32.64
CA SER A 9 27.17 -37.50 32.85
C SER A 9 28.39 -37.92 32.02
N ARG A 10 28.97 -37.01 31.22
CA ARG A 10 30.38 -37.09 30.83
C ARG A 10 31.01 -35.70 30.89
N ARG A 11 31.84 -35.55 31.93
CA ARG A 11 32.89 -34.53 32.02
C ARG A 11 34.04 -34.95 31.13
N LEU A 12 34.66 -34.02 30.40
CA LEU A 12 36.08 -34.06 30.06
C LEU A 12 36.65 -32.67 30.15
N ALA A 13 37.69 -32.59 30.96
CA ALA A 13 38.52 -31.42 31.21
C ALA A 13 39.83 -31.58 30.45
N TRP A 14 40.66 -30.46 30.47
CA TRP A 14 42.09 -30.34 30.13
C TRP A 14 42.39 -30.02 28.68
N ALA A 15 43.29 -29.13 28.29
CA ALA A 15 44.46 -28.54 28.94
C ALA A 15 44.90 -27.24 28.20
N LEU A 16 45.45 -26.29 28.93
CA LEU A 16 46.32 -25.21 28.45
C LEU A 16 47.73 -25.75 28.16
N PRO A 17 48.49 -25.12 27.30
CA PRO A 17 49.87 -24.88 27.58
C PRO A 17 50.24 -23.38 27.56
N MET A 18 50.88 -23.03 28.65
CA MET A 18 51.69 -21.85 28.91
C MET A 18 53.01 -21.99 28.13
N PHE A 19 53.43 -20.99 27.33
CA PHE A 19 54.84 -20.85 26.93
C PHE A 19 55.32 -19.42 27.02
N ALA A 20 56.57 -19.35 27.45
CA ALA A 20 57.25 -18.28 28.09
C ALA A 20 57.74 -17.14 27.17
N LEU A 21 57.96 -16.03 27.85
CA LEU A 21 58.71 -14.83 27.42
C LEU A 21 60.14 -15.15 26.90
N LEU A 22 60.49 -14.51 25.81
CA LEU A 22 61.87 -14.11 25.56
C LEU A 22 61.89 -12.67 25.02
N ALA A 23 62.56 -11.82 25.76
CA ALA A 23 62.89 -10.47 25.40
C ALA A 23 64.03 -10.44 24.36
N GLY A 24 63.91 -9.57 23.36
CA GLY A 24 64.98 -9.21 22.45
C GLY A 24 64.79 -7.78 22.00
N CYS A 25 65.57 -6.86 22.49
CA CYS A 25 65.75 -5.52 21.95
C CYS A 25 66.55 -5.60 20.66
N ASP A 26 66.17 -4.96 19.58
CA ASP A 26 67.02 -3.98 18.87
C ASP A 26 66.36 -3.32 17.66
N GLY A 27 66.72 -2.06 17.40
CA GLY A 27 66.81 -1.51 16.06
C GLY A 27 65.57 -0.80 15.50
N GLY A 28 65.47 0.49 15.71
CA GLY A 28 64.50 1.39 15.11
C GLY A 28 64.51 1.41 13.59
N LYS A 29 63.31 1.48 13.01
CA LYS A 29 63.01 2.19 11.76
C LYS A 29 61.57 2.69 11.83
N ASP A 30 61.47 4.03 11.82
CA ASP A 30 60.23 4.75 11.64
C ASP A 30 59.54 4.32 10.34
N THR A 31 58.47 3.53 10.44
CA THR A 31 57.55 3.34 9.35
C THR A 31 56.17 3.83 9.85
N GLY A 32 55.79 4.99 9.31
CA GLY A 32 54.49 5.59 9.60
C GLY A 32 53.37 4.57 9.47
N LYS A 33 52.73 4.25 10.59
CA LYS A 33 51.45 3.56 10.61
C LYS A 33 50.42 4.49 9.98
N GLN A 34 50.11 4.28 8.69
CA GLN A 34 48.84 4.73 8.16
C GLN A 34 47.77 4.10 9.03
N ALA A 35 47.03 4.93 9.76
CA ALA A 35 45.82 4.53 10.41
C ALA A 35 44.90 3.94 9.33
N ALA A 36 44.53 2.67 9.47
CA ALA A 36 43.48 2.06 8.66
C ALA A 36 42.25 2.93 8.83
N GLN A 37 41.85 3.62 7.78
CA GLN A 37 40.52 4.27 7.73
C GLN A 37 39.48 3.18 7.94
N GLU A 38 38.74 3.26 9.06
CA GLU A 38 37.55 2.49 9.23
C GLU A 38 36.68 2.71 7.98
N PRO A 39 36.07 1.64 7.42
CA PRO A 39 35.17 1.79 6.30
C PRO A 39 34.02 2.71 6.76
N THR A 40 33.96 3.90 6.18
CA THR A 40 32.85 4.84 6.39
C THR A 40 31.58 4.11 6.02
N LYS A 41 30.69 3.89 7.01
CA LYS A 41 29.34 3.39 6.74
C LYS A 41 28.74 4.27 5.63
N PRO A 42 28.16 3.68 4.58
CA PRO A 42 27.51 4.48 3.56
C PRO A 42 26.48 5.39 4.26
N HIS A 43 26.58 6.69 4.01
CA HIS A 43 25.60 7.64 4.54
C HIS A 43 24.23 7.19 4.07
N ALA A 44 23.30 6.95 5.00
CA ALA A 44 21.92 6.68 4.68
C ALA A 44 21.39 7.82 3.80
N VAL A 45 20.88 7.49 2.63
CA VAL A 45 20.30 8.49 1.72
C VAL A 45 19.06 9.08 2.37
N ALA A 46 18.98 10.40 2.45
CA ALA A 46 17.80 11.06 2.99
C ALA A 46 16.59 10.82 2.06
N THR A 47 15.55 10.22 2.58
CA THR A 47 14.29 10.00 1.83
C THR A 47 13.61 11.31 1.45
N TYR A 48 13.72 12.34 2.31
CA TYR A 48 13.14 13.68 2.08
C TYR A 48 14.29 14.67 1.88
N VAL A 49 14.38 15.23 0.68
CA VAL A 49 15.38 16.22 0.29
C VAL A 49 14.71 17.57 0.11
N SER A 50 15.10 18.56 0.92
CA SER A 50 14.57 19.93 0.80
C SER A 50 14.76 20.45 -0.62
N ALA A 51 13.73 21.10 -1.15
CA ALA A 51 13.74 21.67 -2.48
C ALA A 51 13.06 23.05 -2.47
N PRO A 52 13.47 23.96 -3.36
CA PRO A 52 12.77 25.24 -3.53
C PRO A 52 11.42 25.04 -4.23
N TRP A 53 10.50 25.98 -4.07
CA TRP A 53 9.18 25.95 -4.73
C TRP A 53 9.28 25.93 -6.24
N GLU A 54 10.33 26.50 -6.80
CA GLU A 54 10.64 26.57 -8.24
C GLU A 54 11.02 25.20 -8.83
N ALA A 55 11.37 24.24 -7.99
CA ALA A 55 11.61 22.84 -8.41
C ALA A 55 10.32 22.08 -8.76
N LEU A 56 9.17 22.58 -8.32
CA LEU A 56 7.89 21.95 -8.62
C LEU A 56 7.51 22.23 -10.08
N PRO A 57 7.09 21.20 -10.84
CA PRO A 57 6.51 21.41 -12.16
C PRO A 57 5.31 22.37 -12.12
N SER A 58 5.21 23.22 -13.13
CA SER A 58 4.05 24.10 -13.27
C SER A 58 2.75 23.31 -13.45
N VAL A 59 1.67 23.83 -12.88
CA VAL A 59 0.34 23.22 -12.99
C VAL A 59 -0.69 24.29 -13.37
N SER A 60 -1.77 23.88 -14.01
CA SER A 60 -2.90 24.75 -14.28
C SER A 60 -3.58 25.21 -12.98
N ASP A 61 -4.24 26.36 -13.02
CA ASP A 61 -5.01 26.84 -11.88
C ASP A 61 -6.15 25.87 -11.51
N SER A 62 -6.76 25.25 -12.50
CA SER A 62 -7.79 24.22 -12.28
C SER A 62 -7.25 22.97 -11.56
N ASP A 63 -6.08 22.47 -11.95
CA ASP A 63 -5.45 21.33 -11.27
C ASP A 63 -5.00 21.71 -9.84
N LEU A 64 -4.49 22.93 -9.67
CA LEU A 64 -4.10 23.42 -8.35
C LEU A 64 -5.29 23.46 -7.40
N LEU A 65 -6.40 24.04 -7.83
CA LEU A 65 -7.61 24.17 -7.03
C LEU A 65 -8.20 22.79 -6.71
N ALA A 66 -8.33 21.92 -7.71
CA ALA A 66 -8.89 20.59 -7.51
C ALA A 66 -8.03 19.73 -6.57
N GLY A 67 -6.70 19.78 -6.70
CA GLY A 67 -5.78 19.08 -5.80
C GLY A 67 -5.82 19.63 -4.36
N PHE A 68 -5.89 20.96 -4.22
CA PHE A 68 -6.05 21.62 -2.92
C PHE A 68 -7.36 21.21 -2.24
N GLU A 69 -8.48 21.20 -2.95
CA GLU A 69 -9.78 20.77 -2.43
C GLU A 69 -9.78 19.29 -2.02
N SER A 70 -9.16 18.43 -2.84
CA SER A 70 -8.97 17.03 -2.48
C SER A 70 -8.23 16.89 -1.16
N TRP A 71 -7.11 17.62 -0.99
CA TRP A 71 -6.36 17.64 0.26
C TRP A 71 -7.17 18.26 1.42
N ARG A 72 -7.87 19.38 1.18
CA ARG A 72 -8.70 20.05 2.20
C ARG A 72 -9.79 19.13 2.74
N SER A 73 -10.31 18.21 1.93
CA SER A 73 -11.24 17.18 2.39
C SER A 73 -10.63 16.24 3.45
N ALA A 74 -9.32 15.97 3.35
CA ALA A 74 -8.59 15.17 4.35
C ALA A 74 -8.54 15.86 5.71
N CYS A 75 -8.56 17.19 5.75
CA CYS A 75 -8.53 17.98 6.99
C CYS A 75 -9.69 17.66 7.94
N GLN A 76 -10.80 17.09 7.45
CA GLN A 76 -11.88 16.60 8.32
C GLN A 76 -11.40 15.53 9.31
N ARG A 77 -10.37 14.75 8.93
CA ARG A 77 -9.77 13.69 9.75
C ARG A 77 -8.50 14.13 10.48
N LEU A 78 -7.92 15.24 10.07
CA LEU A 78 -6.63 15.74 10.59
C LEU A 78 -6.79 16.84 11.64
N LYS A 79 -8.01 17.21 12.05
CA LYS A 79 -8.25 18.31 13.01
C LYS A 79 -7.48 18.16 14.32
N ALA A 80 -7.34 16.94 14.83
CA ALA A 80 -6.61 16.62 16.06
C ALA A 80 -5.17 16.14 15.80
N ASP A 81 -4.73 16.12 14.56
CA ASP A 81 -3.37 15.74 14.22
C ASP A 81 -2.40 16.88 14.63
N PRO A 82 -1.35 16.59 15.41
CA PRO A 82 -0.45 17.63 15.91
C PRO A 82 0.36 18.34 14.83
N ILE A 83 0.55 17.68 13.67
CA ILE A 83 1.32 18.22 12.54
C ILE A 83 0.41 18.98 11.58
N TRP A 84 -0.68 18.35 11.14
CA TRP A 84 -1.57 18.90 10.12
C TRP A 84 -2.71 19.75 10.67
N GLY A 85 -3.12 19.56 11.93
CA GLY A 85 -4.27 20.25 12.52
C GLY A 85 -4.20 21.78 12.41
N PRO A 86 -3.09 22.44 12.78
CA PRO A 86 -2.94 23.90 12.66
C PRO A 86 -3.05 24.37 11.19
N THR A 87 -2.37 23.71 10.26
CA THR A 87 -2.41 24.02 8.83
C THR A 87 -3.81 23.81 8.25
N CYS A 88 -4.50 22.73 8.64
CA CYS A 88 -5.87 22.46 8.26
C CYS A 88 -6.86 23.53 8.76
N ALA A 89 -6.66 24.06 9.97
CA ALA A 89 -7.50 25.12 10.50
C ALA A 89 -7.38 26.40 9.65
N THR A 90 -6.17 26.78 9.26
CA THR A 90 -5.95 27.94 8.38
C THR A 90 -6.47 27.68 6.97
N ALA A 91 -6.28 26.46 6.43
CA ALA A 91 -6.74 26.08 5.09
C ALA A 91 -8.27 26.20 4.92
N ALA A 92 -9.03 26.06 6.01
CA ALA A 92 -10.50 26.15 5.99
C ALA A 92 -11.01 27.52 5.52
N SER A 93 -10.25 28.59 5.73
CA SER A 93 -10.60 29.97 5.37
C SER A 93 -9.97 30.45 4.06
N VAL A 94 -9.16 29.63 3.40
CA VAL A 94 -8.51 30.01 2.12
C VAL A 94 -9.57 30.14 1.02
N PRO A 95 -9.65 31.28 0.33
CA PRO A 95 -10.55 31.43 -0.80
C PRO A 95 -10.28 30.41 -1.92
N GLY A 96 -11.34 30.06 -2.66
CA GLY A 96 -11.27 29.09 -3.77
C GLY A 96 -10.69 29.70 -5.07
N ASP A 97 -9.64 30.53 -4.96
CA ASP A 97 -8.91 31.06 -6.10
C ASP A 97 -7.43 30.65 -6.09
N ALA A 98 -6.84 30.55 -7.26
CA ALA A 98 -5.50 30.00 -7.42
C ALA A 98 -4.40 30.88 -6.79
N VAL A 99 -4.60 32.19 -6.70
CA VAL A 99 -3.63 33.12 -6.10
C VAL A 99 -3.59 32.91 -4.58
N ALA A 100 -4.76 32.89 -3.95
CA ALA A 100 -4.88 32.64 -2.52
C ALA A 100 -4.33 31.26 -2.14
N VAL A 101 -4.64 30.21 -2.92
CA VAL A 101 -4.13 28.86 -2.69
C VAL A 101 -2.60 28.82 -2.82
N ARG A 102 -2.01 29.41 -3.88
CA ARG A 102 -0.55 29.46 -4.03
C ARG A 102 0.13 30.20 -2.88
N SER A 103 -0.44 31.33 -2.45
CA SER A 103 0.09 32.10 -1.31
C SER A 103 0.06 31.26 -0.03
N PHE A 104 -1.10 30.65 0.27
CA PHE A 104 -1.26 29.78 1.43
C PHE A 104 -0.23 28.63 1.43
N LEU A 105 -0.10 27.91 0.31
CA LEU A 105 0.84 26.80 0.20
C LEU A 105 2.28 27.26 0.47
N LYS A 106 2.72 28.36 -0.17
CA LYS A 106 4.06 28.92 0.02
C LYS A 106 4.32 29.45 1.42
N GLU A 107 3.31 30.00 2.08
CA GLU A 107 3.41 30.54 3.43
C GLU A 107 3.51 29.44 4.49
N HIS A 108 2.74 28.36 4.36
CA HIS A 108 2.57 27.37 5.40
C HIS A 108 3.32 26.06 5.20
N LEU A 109 3.81 25.78 3.98
CA LEU A 109 4.43 24.49 3.67
C LEU A 109 5.85 24.63 3.11
N ASP A 110 6.70 23.66 3.43
CA ASP A 110 8.01 23.45 2.82
C ASP A 110 7.92 22.29 1.80
N VAL A 111 8.82 22.30 0.82
CA VAL A 111 8.86 21.31 -0.26
C VAL A 111 9.99 20.32 -0.01
N PHE A 112 9.66 19.03 -0.07
CA PHE A 112 10.63 17.95 0.04
C PHE A 112 10.48 16.97 -1.13
N GLY A 113 11.51 16.89 -2.00
CA GLY A 113 11.58 15.85 -3.02
C GLY A 113 11.81 14.49 -2.40
N LEU A 114 11.02 13.50 -2.77
CA LEU A 114 11.22 12.12 -2.31
C LEU A 114 12.35 11.44 -3.08
N ARG A 115 13.11 10.62 -2.38
CA ARG A 115 14.20 9.81 -2.95
C ARG A 115 14.07 8.37 -2.49
N SER A 116 14.35 7.44 -3.38
CA SER A 116 14.47 6.02 -3.03
C SER A 116 15.76 5.76 -2.25
N ALA A 117 15.87 4.58 -1.66
CA ALA A 117 17.09 4.12 -1.01
C ALA A 117 18.34 4.19 -1.91
N ASN A 118 18.15 4.13 -3.23
CA ASN A 118 19.23 4.28 -4.22
C ASN A 118 19.42 5.73 -4.69
N ASN A 119 18.91 6.71 -3.94
CA ASN A 119 18.99 8.14 -4.25
C ASN A 119 18.37 8.54 -5.61
N THR A 120 17.45 7.75 -6.16
CA THR A 120 16.72 8.16 -7.37
C THR A 120 15.46 8.93 -7.03
N PRO A 121 15.16 10.04 -7.74
CA PRO A 121 13.91 10.77 -7.58
C PRO A 121 12.73 10.10 -8.29
N ASN A 122 13.00 9.15 -9.18
CA ASN A 122 11.99 8.49 -9.99
C ASN A 122 11.54 7.19 -9.35
N GLY A 123 10.24 6.96 -9.41
CA GLY A 123 9.63 5.73 -8.95
C GLY A 123 8.39 5.36 -9.74
N LEU A 124 7.76 4.28 -9.35
CA LEU A 124 6.63 3.71 -10.07
C LEU A 124 5.32 4.37 -9.67
N ILE A 125 4.64 4.93 -10.66
CA ILE A 125 3.28 5.48 -10.53
C ILE A 125 2.32 4.58 -11.32
N THR A 126 1.32 4.04 -10.63
CA THR A 126 0.26 3.21 -11.21
C THR A 126 -1.09 3.88 -11.02
N GLY A 127 -2.15 3.25 -11.49
CA GLY A 127 -3.51 3.75 -11.33
C GLY A 127 -4.44 2.68 -10.76
N TYR A 128 -5.46 3.14 -10.03
CA TYR A 128 -6.57 2.31 -9.58
C TYR A 128 -7.91 3.05 -9.75
N TYR A 129 -9.00 2.33 -9.61
CA TYR A 129 -10.34 2.85 -9.87
C TYR A 129 -11.40 2.13 -9.04
N GLU A 130 -12.60 2.64 -9.01
CA GLU A 130 -13.77 1.97 -8.45
C GLU A 130 -14.51 1.23 -9.57
N PRO A 131 -14.43 -0.12 -9.65
CA PRO A 131 -15.13 -0.89 -10.68
C PRO A 131 -16.64 -0.89 -10.50
N VAL A 132 -17.34 -1.11 -11.60
CA VAL A 132 -18.79 -1.35 -11.62
C VAL A 132 -19.05 -2.69 -12.28
N TYR A 133 -19.54 -3.67 -11.51
CA TYR A 133 -19.76 -5.02 -11.99
C TYR A 133 -21.23 -5.42 -11.92
N PRO A 134 -21.74 -6.21 -12.88
CA PRO A 134 -23.10 -6.73 -12.83
C PRO A 134 -23.28 -7.72 -11.68
N GLY A 135 -24.44 -7.65 -11.00
CA GLY A 135 -24.71 -8.56 -9.90
C GLY A 135 -26.15 -8.49 -9.36
N SER A 136 -26.36 -9.17 -8.24
CA SER A 136 -27.66 -9.30 -7.58
C SER A 136 -27.51 -9.29 -6.07
N LEU A 137 -28.57 -8.90 -5.34
CA LEU A 137 -28.62 -9.05 -3.88
C LEU A 137 -28.92 -10.49 -3.45
N THR A 138 -29.41 -11.32 -4.36
CA THR A 138 -29.71 -12.74 -4.10
C THR A 138 -29.01 -13.61 -5.12
N LYS A 139 -28.68 -14.85 -4.74
CA LYS A 139 -28.08 -15.82 -5.66
C LYS A 139 -29.09 -16.14 -6.80
N THR A 140 -28.60 -16.11 -8.03
CA THR A 140 -29.37 -16.49 -9.23
C THR A 140 -28.56 -17.46 -10.07
N ALA A 141 -29.12 -17.94 -11.18
CA ALA A 141 -28.39 -18.79 -12.12
C ALA A 141 -27.15 -18.07 -12.73
N THR A 142 -27.24 -16.76 -12.94
CA THR A 142 -26.16 -15.95 -13.52
C THR A 142 -25.32 -15.28 -12.49
N ALA A 143 -25.88 -14.70 -11.42
CA ALA A 143 -25.15 -14.08 -10.32
C ALA A 143 -24.99 -15.12 -9.19
N HIS A 144 -23.87 -15.83 -9.20
CA HIS A 144 -23.61 -16.96 -8.31
C HIS A 144 -22.30 -16.86 -7.52
N VAL A 145 -21.48 -15.87 -7.79
CA VAL A 145 -20.19 -15.62 -7.11
C VAL A 145 -20.44 -14.73 -5.90
N PRO A 146 -20.26 -15.23 -4.66
CA PRO A 146 -20.61 -14.47 -3.46
C PRO A 146 -19.60 -13.35 -3.17
N VAL A 147 -20.11 -12.16 -2.87
CA VAL A 147 -19.36 -11.07 -2.24
C VAL A 147 -19.62 -11.15 -0.75
N TYR A 148 -18.65 -11.66 0.01
CA TYR A 148 -18.85 -11.88 1.43
C TYR A 148 -18.66 -10.60 2.25
N GLY A 149 -19.52 -10.43 3.27
CA GLY A 149 -19.31 -9.53 4.40
C GLY A 149 -18.14 -10.00 5.29
N VAL A 150 -17.80 -9.20 6.29
CA VAL A 150 -16.79 -9.61 7.28
C VAL A 150 -17.39 -10.74 8.13
N PRO A 151 -16.69 -11.89 8.27
CA PRO A 151 -17.18 -12.99 9.10
C PRO A 151 -17.19 -12.63 10.58
N ASP A 152 -18.20 -13.07 11.30
CA ASP A 152 -18.33 -12.82 12.74
C ASP A 152 -17.24 -13.56 13.57
N ASP A 153 -16.66 -14.64 13.03
CA ASP A 153 -15.58 -15.42 13.63
C ASP A 153 -14.17 -14.95 13.25
N LEU A 154 -14.05 -13.87 12.47
CA LEU A 154 -12.77 -13.29 12.12
C LEU A 154 -12.20 -12.49 13.29
N ILE A 155 -11.12 -12.98 13.87
CA ILE A 155 -10.42 -12.32 14.97
C ILE A 155 -9.30 -11.43 14.45
N VAL A 156 -9.31 -10.18 14.87
CA VAL A 156 -8.23 -9.20 14.65
C VAL A 156 -7.26 -9.28 15.82
N VAL A 157 -5.99 -9.54 15.53
CA VAL A 157 -4.94 -9.62 16.55
C VAL A 157 -4.13 -8.35 16.55
N ASN A 158 -4.17 -7.61 17.66
CA ASN A 158 -3.33 -6.45 17.90
C ASN A 158 -2.53 -6.67 19.21
N LEU A 159 -1.24 -6.94 19.05
CA LEU A 159 -0.29 -7.19 20.14
C LEU A 159 0.94 -6.27 20.03
N ASP A 160 0.86 -5.20 19.24
CA ASP A 160 2.00 -4.32 18.97
C ASP A 160 2.46 -3.52 20.19
N SER A 161 1.62 -3.38 21.23
CA SER A 161 1.98 -2.77 22.50
C SER A 161 2.96 -3.61 23.34
N ILE A 162 2.97 -4.95 23.14
CA ILE A 162 3.87 -5.90 23.82
C ILE A 162 4.92 -6.47 22.87
N TYR A 163 4.60 -6.58 21.59
CA TYR A 163 5.49 -7.09 20.54
C TYR A 163 5.62 -6.05 19.43
N PRO A 164 6.52 -5.06 19.57
CA PRO A 164 6.67 -3.94 18.60
C PRO A 164 6.94 -4.40 17.17
N GLU A 165 7.55 -5.58 16.98
CA GLU A 165 7.81 -6.18 15.66
C GLU A 165 6.53 -6.59 14.92
N LEU A 166 5.39 -6.64 15.61
CA LEU A 166 4.07 -6.88 15.01
C LEU A 166 3.39 -5.62 14.53
N LYS A 167 3.97 -4.44 14.85
CA LYS A 167 3.40 -3.15 14.44
C LYS A 167 3.20 -3.08 12.93
N GLY A 168 1.96 -2.77 12.54
CA GLY A 168 1.57 -2.67 11.13
C GLY A 168 1.34 -4.00 10.41
N LYS A 169 1.56 -5.15 11.07
CA LYS A 169 1.18 -6.45 10.51
C LYS A 169 -0.33 -6.66 10.62
N ARG A 170 -0.92 -7.22 9.57
CA ARG A 170 -2.36 -7.54 9.51
C ARG A 170 -2.59 -8.98 9.97
N LEU A 171 -2.49 -9.22 11.28
CA LEU A 171 -2.69 -10.55 11.85
C LEU A 171 -4.19 -10.82 12.02
N ARG A 172 -4.67 -11.90 11.39
CA ARG A 172 -6.06 -12.34 11.41
C ARG A 172 -6.09 -13.85 11.63
N GLY A 173 -7.17 -14.31 12.24
CA GLY A 173 -7.38 -15.73 12.45
C GLY A 173 -8.78 -16.02 12.96
N ARG A 174 -9.04 -17.28 13.32
CA ARG A 174 -10.24 -17.72 14.02
C ARG A 174 -9.86 -18.57 15.22
N LEU A 175 -10.75 -18.66 16.20
CA LEU A 175 -10.56 -19.52 17.36
C LEU A 175 -11.01 -20.94 17.04
N GLU A 176 -10.13 -21.92 17.33
CA GLU A 176 -10.45 -23.31 17.42
C GLU A 176 -10.25 -23.77 18.88
N GLY A 177 -11.33 -23.84 19.62
CA GLY A 177 -11.29 -23.99 21.07
C GLY A 177 -10.60 -22.77 21.71
N ARG A 178 -9.40 -22.95 22.27
CA ARG A 178 -8.60 -21.90 22.92
C ARG A 178 -7.38 -21.47 22.08
N VAL A 179 -7.26 -21.96 20.86
CA VAL A 179 -6.13 -21.69 19.98
C VAL A 179 -6.57 -20.79 18.85
N LEU A 180 -5.84 -19.68 18.65
CA LEU A 180 -5.99 -18.84 17.47
C LEU A 180 -5.21 -19.49 16.32
N LYS A 181 -5.92 -19.81 15.24
CA LYS A 181 -5.34 -20.33 14.00
C LYS A 181 -5.50 -19.33 12.85
N PRO A 182 -4.67 -19.42 11.79
CA PRO A 182 -4.91 -18.64 10.58
C PRO A 182 -6.34 -18.81 10.09
N TYR A 183 -6.92 -17.75 9.50
CA TYR A 183 -8.19 -17.85 8.82
C TYR A 183 -8.06 -18.69 7.53
N ASP A 184 -9.17 -19.03 6.88
CA ASP A 184 -9.13 -19.77 5.62
C ASP A 184 -8.51 -18.91 4.52
N ASP A 185 -7.74 -19.54 3.65
CA ASP A 185 -7.19 -18.87 2.46
C ASP A 185 -8.25 -18.68 1.36
N ALA A 186 -7.90 -17.88 0.33
CA ALA A 186 -8.82 -17.59 -0.77
C ALA A 186 -9.26 -18.85 -1.53
N SER A 187 -8.41 -19.87 -1.66
CA SER A 187 -8.75 -21.13 -2.34
C SER A 187 -9.84 -21.89 -1.57
N THR A 188 -9.69 -21.97 -0.25
CA THR A 188 -10.69 -22.60 0.64
C THR A 188 -12.01 -21.83 0.62
N LEU A 189 -11.95 -20.50 0.75
CA LEU A 189 -13.14 -19.64 0.73
C LEU A 189 -13.89 -19.68 -0.60
N ASN A 190 -13.18 -19.76 -1.72
CA ASN A 190 -13.79 -19.86 -3.05
C ASN A 190 -14.39 -21.24 -3.32
N SER A 191 -13.84 -22.32 -2.79
CA SER A 191 -14.28 -23.68 -3.03
C SER A 191 -15.33 -24.19 -2.04
N GLN A 192 -15.16 -23.86 -0.74
CA GLN A 192 -16.01 -24.37 0.34
C GLN A 192 -16.98 -23.31 0.88
N GLY A 193 -16.77 -22.03 0.51
CA GLY A 193 -17.55 -20.91 1.02
C GLY A 193 -17.02 -20.35 2.33
N SER A 194 -17.76 -19.41 2.92
CA SER A 194 -17.44 -18.72 4.16
C SER A 194 -18.59 -18.83 5.15
N THR A 195 -18.31 -18.73 6.45
CA THR A 195 -19.31 -18.50 7.50
C THR A 195 -19.96 -17.11 7.38
N ALA A 196 -19.30 -16.19 6.67
CA ALA A 196 -19.83 -14.85 6.41
C ALA A 196 -21.05 -14.87 5.51
N LYS A 197 -21.99 -13.95 5.77
CA LYS A 197 -23.16 -13.76 4.90
C LYS A 197 -22.74 -13.04 3.62
N PRO A 198 -23.14 -13.54 2.42
CA PRO A 198 -23.01 -12.80 1.20
C PRO A 198 -23.84 -11.50 1.27
N ILE A 199 -23.23 -10.36 0.94
CA ILE A 199 -23.91 -9.07 0.85
C ILE A 199 -24.42 -8.80 -0.57
N ALA A 200 -23.86 -9.48 -1.55
CA ALA A 200 -24.27 -9.51 -2.96
C ALA A 200 -23.66 -10.72 -3.67
N TRP A 201 -24.00 -10.86 -4.96
CA TRP A 201 -23.54 -11.93 -5.84
C TRP A 201 -23.13 -11.33 -7.18
N LEU A 202 -21.92 -11.62 -7.64
CA LEU A 202 -21.42 -11.25 -8.96
C LEU A 202 -21.64 -12.38 -9.98
N THR A 203 -21.44 -12.04 -11.25
CA THR A 203 -21.60 -12.99 -12.37
C THR A 203 -20.31 -13.71 -12.74
N ASP A 204 -19.16 -13.13 -12.44
CA ASP A 204 -17.84 -13.61 -12.85
C ASP A 204 -16.87 -13.64 -11.65
N PRO A 205 -16.16 -14.78 -11.40
CA PRO A 205 -15.17 -14.84 -10.33
C PRO A 205 -13.96 -13.92 -10.56
N MET A 206 -13.64 -13.56 -11.81
CA MET A 206 -12.59 -12.58 -12.11
C MET A 206 -13.01 -11.17 -11.67
N ASP A 207 -14.30 -10.82 -11.79
CA ASP A 207 -14.83 -9.55 -11.28
C ASP A 207 -14.67 -9.46 -9.75
N LEU A 208 -14.93 -10.57 -9.03
CA LEU A 208 -14.67 -10.63 -7.59
C LEU A 208 -13.20 -10.44 -7.27
N GLN A 209 -12.30 -11.10 -7.99
CA GLN A 209 -10.85 -10.97 -7.79
C GLN A 209 -10.39 -9.52 -8.02
N PHE A 210 -10.86 -8.87 -9.09
CA PHE A 210 -10.52 -7.46 -9.34
C PHE A 210 -11.16 -6.53 -8.31
N LEU A 211 -12.38 -6.79 -7.88
CA LEU A 211 -13.01 -6.04 -6.79
C LEU A 211 -12.19 -6.13 -5.49
N GLN A 212 -11.65 -7.30 -5.17
CA GLN A 212 -10.78 -7.51 -4.02
C GLN A 212 -9.44 -6.78 -4.14
N ILE A 213 -8.88 -6.71 -5.36
CA ILE A 213 -7.64 -5.95 -5.63
C ILE A 213 -7.89 -4.45 -5.45
N GLN A 214 -9.02 -3.94 -5.97
CA GLN A 214 -9.37 -2.51 -5.88
C GLN A 214 -9.85 -2.12 -4.46
N GLY A 215 -10.35 -3.07 -3.67
CA GLY A 215 -10.81 -2.85 -2.29
C GLY A 215 -12.17 -2.14 -2.16
N SER A 216 -12.72 -1.61 -3.25
CA SER A 216 -14.05 -1.00 -3.32
C SER A 216 -14.63 -1.14 -4.71
N GLY A 217 -15.94 -1.01 -4.84
CA GLY A 217 -16.63 -1.07 -6.12
C GLY A 217 -18.13 -0.85 -6.00
N ARG A 218 -18.79 -0.91 -7.14
CA ARG A 218 -20.24 -0.85 -7.26
C ARG A 218 -20.77 -2.11 -7.92
N ILE A 219 -21.83 -2.64 -7.38
CA ILE A 219 -22.53 -3.77 -7.95
C ILE A 219 -23.80 -3.24 -8.61
N GLN A 220 -23.85 -3.34 -9.95
CA GLN A 220 -24.98 -2.91 -10.75
C GLN A 220 -26.11 -3.92 -10.59
N LEU A 221 -27.20 -3.49 -9.98
CA LEU A 221 -28.39 -4.29 -9.73
C LEU A 221 -29.45 -4.09 -10.84
N ALA A 222 -30.40 -4.97 -10.89
CA ALA A 222 -31.57 -4.81 -11.75
C ALA A 222 -32.26 -3.47 -11.45
N GLY A 223 -32.84 -2.87 -12.51
CA GLY A 223 -33.56 -1.58 -12.42
C GLY A 223 -32.65 -0.36 -12.25
N GLY A 224 -31.36 -0.46 -12.60
CA GLY A 224 -30.44 0.67 -12.63
C GLY A 224 -29.85 1.07 -11.26
N ARG A 225 -30.28 0.42 -10.17
CA ARG A 225 -29.73 0.67 -8.83
C ARG A 225 -28.30 0.16 -8.70
N GLN A 226 -27.53 0.74 -7.80
CA GLN A 226 -26.18 0.28 -7.47
C GLN A 226 -26.07 0.01 -5.97
N LEU A 227 -25.38 -1.09 -5.61
CA LEU A 227 -24.91 -1.32 -4.26
C LEU A 227 -23.43 -0.95 -4.23
N ARG A 228 -23.06 0.01 -3.36
CA ARG A 228 -21.67 0.33 -3.11
C ARG A 228 -21.09 -0.62 -2.08
N VAL A 229 -19.91 -1.13 -2.36
CA VAL A 229 -19.15 -1.96 -1.43
C VAL A 229 -17.77 -1.37 -1.22
N GLY A 230 -17.28 -1.46 -0.01
CA GLY A 230 -15.93 -1.03 0.35
C GLY A 230 -15.24 -2.06 1.21
N TYR A 231 -13.94 -1.97 1.32
CA TYR A 231 -13.13 -2.82 2.18
C TYR A 231 -13.74 -2.91 3.59
N GLY A 232 -13.97 -4.11 4.05
CA GLY A 232 -14.37 -4.41 5.42
C GLY A 232 -13.19 -4.93 6.24
N ASP A 233 -12.64 -6.09 5.86
CA ASP A 233 -11.42 -6.67 6.40
C ASP A 233 -10.85 -7.72 5.42
N GLN A 234 -9.85 -8.48 5.83
CA GLN A 234 -9.23 -9.54 5.05
C GLN A 234 -8.85 -10.74 5.92
N ASN A 235 -8.54 -11.86 5.26
CA ASN A 235 -8.23 -13.13 5.94
C ASN A 235 -6.83 -13.21 6.60
N GLY A 236 -5.99 -12.18 6.51
CA GLY A 236 -4.66 -12.13 7.13
C GLY A 236 -3.51 -12.61 6.25
N TYR A 237 -3.78 -13.25 5.14
CA TYR A 237 -2.73 -13.70 4.21
C TYR A 237 -2.12 -12.54 3.43
N PRO A 238 -0.81 -12.57 3.14
CA PRO A 238 -0.19 -11.60 2.27
C PRO A 238 -0.73 -11.72 0.84
N TYR A 239 -0.97 -10.58 0.22
CA TYR A 239 -1.39 -10.51 -1.18
C TYR A 239 -0.29 -11.01 -2.11
N ARG A 240 -0.64 -11.88 -3.05
CA ARG A 240 0.20 -12.32 -4.17
C ARG A 240 -0.45 -11.91 -5.48
N PRO A 241 0.23 -11.07 -6.30
CA PRO A 241 -0.34 -10.64 -7.57
C PRO A 241 -0.58 -11.84 -8.51
N ILE A 242 -1.83 -12.03 -8.95
CA ILE A 242 -2.19 -13.13 -9.86
C ILE A 242 -1.45 -13.04 -11.21
N GLY A 243 -1.12 -11.82 -11.68
CA GLY A 243 -0.29 -11.64 -12.87
C GLY A 243 1.12 -12.22 -12.74
N ARG A 244 1.66 -12.30 -11.51
CA ARG A 244 2.94 -12.96 -11.27
C ARG A 244 2.88 -14.45 -11.56
N TRP A 245 1.79 -15.12 -11.16
CA TRP A 245 1.58 -16.53 -11.47
C TRP A 245 1.55 -16.77 -12.98
N LEU A 246 0.88 -15.90 -13.76
CA LEU A 246 0.87 -16.01 -15.22
C LEU A 246 2.27 -15.88 -15.83
N VAL A 247 3.12 -15.04 -15.29
CA VAL A 247 4.52 -14.94 -15.72
C VAL A 247 5.31 -16.20 -15.33
N GLU A 248 5.13 -16.70 -14.12
CA GLU A 248 5.79 -17.94 -13.65
C GLU A 248 5.36 -19.18 -14.44
N GLN A 249 4.12 -19.20 -14.99
CA GLN A 249 3.63 -20.25 -15.88
C GLN A 249 4.03 -20.05 -17.36
N GLY A 250 4.70 -18.93 -17.69
CA GLY A 250 5.08 -18.62 -19.07
C GLY A 250 3.90 -18.14 -19.96
N GLU A 251 2.76 -17.82 -19.37
CA GLU A 251 1.55 -17.41 -20.08
C GLU A 251 1.59 -15.93 -20.53
N LEU A 252 2.27 -15.07 -19.74
CA LEU A 252 2.49 -13.67 -20.06
C LEU A 252 3.92 -13.27 -19.78
N LYS A 253 4.45 -12.32 -20.54
CA LYS A 253 5.71 -11.66 -20.20
C LYS A 253 5.48 -10.64 -19.09
N LYS A 254 6.50 -10.38 -18.26
CA LYS A 254 6.42 -9.46 -17.12
C LYS A 254 6.02 -8.03 -17.54
N GLU A 255 6.49 -7.57 -18.69
CA GLU A 255 6.17 -6.27 -19.27
C GLU A 255 4.71 -6.15 -19.72
N ASP A 256 4.10 -7.27 -20.14
CA ASP A 256 2.74 -7.32 -20.71
C ASP A 256 1.65 -7.53 -19.65
N VAL A 257 2.02 -7.68 -18.37
CA VAL A 257 1.04 -7.90 -17.29
C VAL A 257 0.23 -6.63 -17.06
N THR A 258 -1.02 -6.65 -17.53
CA THR A 258 -2.05 -5.64 -17.28
C THR A 258 -3.36 -6.31 -16.85
N MET A 259 -4.28 -5.57 -16.25
CA MET A 259 -5.62 -6.12 -15.94
C MET A 259 -6.34 -6.63 -17.19
N GLY A 260 -6.21 -5.92 -18.31
CA GLY A 260 -6.78 -6.33 -19.59
C GLY A 260 -6.19 -7.65 -20.10
N ALA A 261 -4.87 -7.81 -20.03
CA ALA A 261 -4.19 -9.05 -20.44
C ALA A 261 -4.60 -10.24 -19.54
N ILE A 262 -4.68 -10.03 -18.22
CA ILE A 262 -5.16 -11.06 -17.27
C ILE A 262 -6.60 -11.47 -17.59
N SER A 263 -7.50 -10.50 -17.84
CA SER A 263 -8.88 -10.75 -18.22
C SER A 263 -9.01 -11.50 -19.55
N ALA A 264 -8.19 -11.12 -20.54
CA ALA A 264 -8.17 -11.80 -21.85
C ALA A 264 -7.69 -13.25 -21.70
N TRP A 265 -6.64 -13.48 -20.91
CA TRP A 265 -6.16 -14.83 -20.62
C TRP A 265 -7.22 -15.68 -19.91
N ALA A 266 -7.90 -15.14 -18.89
CA ALA A 266 -8.95 -15.85 -18.16
C ALA A 266 -10.13 -16.25 -19.08
N LYS A 267 -10.53 -15.36 -19.98
CA LYS A 267 -11.57 -15.67 -21.00
C LYS A 267 -11.16 -16.77 -21.96
N ALA A 268 -9.86 -16.84 -22.33
CA ALA A 268 -9.32 -17.89 -23.19
C ALA A 268 -9.12 -19.24 -22.47
N HIS A 269 -8.99 -19.20 -21.13
CA HIS A 269 -8.67 -20.39 -20.30
C HIS A 269 -9.65 -20.57 -19.14
N PRO A 270 -10.96 -20.67 -19.36
CA PRO A 270 -11.96 -20.67 -18.28
C PRO A 270 -11.77 -21.82 -17.28
N GLN A 271 -11.28 -22.97 -17.72
CA GLN A 271 -11.00 -24.13 -16.86
C GLN A 271 -9.83 -23.89 -15.89
N ARG A 272 -8.91 -22.95 -16.20
CA ARG A 272 -7.75 -22.63 -15.39
C ARG A 272 -7.94 -21.41 -14.47
N ILE A 273 -9.11 -20.77 -14.51
CA ILE A 273 -9.44 -19.68 -13.59
C ILE A 273 -9.25 -20.11 -12.12
N PRO A 274 -9.71 -21.30 -11.66
CA PRO A 274 -9.49 -21.71 -10.27
C PRO A 274 -8.01 -21.78 -9.86
N GLU A 275 -7.12 -22.22 -10.75
CA GLU A 275 -5.67 -22.25 -10.50
C GLU A 275 -5.10 -20.83 -10.36
N LEU A 276 -5.50 -19.93 -11.27
CA LEU A 276 -5.11 -18.52 -11.22
C LEU A 276 -5.53 -17.87 -9.91
N LEU A 277 -6.79 -18.03 -9.51
CA LEU A 277 -7.32 -17.45 -8.29
C LEU A 277 -6.68 -18.04 -7.02
N ALA A 278 -6.39 -19.35 -7.01
CA ALA A 278 -5.71 -20.03 -5.91
C ALA A 278 -4.26 -19.57 -5.70
N SER A 279 -3.64 -18.95 -6.72
CA SER A 279 -2.27 -18.42 -6.61
C SER A 279 -2.16 -17.24 -5.63
N ASN A 280 -3.27 -16.55 -5.35
CA ASN A 280 -3.37 -15.49 -4.34
C ASN A 280 -4.10 -16.02 -3.09
N PRO A 281 -3.42 -16.23 -1.95
CA PRO A 281 -4.08 -16.71 -0.73
C PRO A 281 -4.89 -15.64 0.01
N SER A 282 -4.69 -14.37 -0.33
CA SER A 282 -5.37 -13.24 0.32
C SER A 282 -6.82 -13.14 -0.16
N TYR A 283 -7.76 -12.96 0.77
CA TYR A 283 -9.18 -12.74 0.50
C TYR A 283 -9.67 -11.49 1.22
N VAL A 284 -10.38 -10.61 0.49
CA VAL A 284 -10.96 -9.38 1.04
C VAL A 284 -12.45 -9.58 1.26
N PHE A 285 -12.90 -9.25 2.47
CA PHE A 285 -14.31 -9.16 2.86
C PHE A 285 -14.79 -7.71 2.72
N PHE A 286 -16.06 -7.54 2.38
CA PHE A 286 -16.60 -6.23 2.06
C PHE A 286 -17.66 -5.77 3.07
N SER A 287 -17.90 -4.46 3.10
CA SER A 287 -19.01 -3.85 3.80
C SER A 287 -19.87 -3.08 2.81
N ALA A 288 -21.19 -3.23 2.89
CA ALA A 288 -22.12 -2.38 2.16
C ALA A 288 -21.96 -0.92 2.61
N ARG A 289 -22.03 0.00 1.67
CA ARG A 289 -21.90 1.45 1.90
C ARG A 289 -23.17 2.16 1.47
N PRO A 290 -23.54 3.28 2.12
CA PRO A 290 -24.63 4.12 1.64
C PRO A 290 -24.47 4.51 0.18
N ASP A 291 -25.55 4.62 -0.55
CA ASP A 291 -25.55 5.13 -1.93
C ASP A 291 -25.15 6.61 -1.92
N SER A 292 -24.24 6.96 -2.80
CA SER A 292 -23.69 8.32 -2.93
C SER A 292 -22.96 8.47 -4.25
N ASN A 293 -22.95 9.69 -4.79
CA ASN A 293 -22.15 10.05 -5.96
C ASN A 293 -20.68 10.35 -5.62
N GLU A 294 -20.32 10.39 -4.33
CA GLU A 294 -18.93 10.54 -3.91
C GLU A 294 -18.08 9.33 -4.32
N GLY A 295 -16.79 9.52 -4.45
CA GLY A 295 -15.83 8.43 -4.60
C GLY A 295 -15.84 7.45 -3.41
N PRO A 296 -15.18 6.30 -3.55
CA PRO A 296 -15.03 5.36 -2.45
C PRO A 296 -14.22 6.00 -1.32
N ARG A 297 -14.36 5.49 -0.10
CA ARG A 297 -13.58 5.98 1.03
C ARG A 297 -12.25 5.26 1.07
N GLY A 298 -11.15 6.03 1.02
CA GLY A 298 -9.80 5.53 1.22
C GLY A 298 -9.49 5.20 2.67
N SER A 299 -8.25 4.78 2.93
CA SER A 299 -7.76 4.40 4.27
C SER A 299 -7.81 5.54 5.29
N LEU A 300 -7.75 6.81 4.85
CA LEU A 300 -7.98 7.99 5.68
C LEU A 300 -9.47 8.17 6.06
N ASN A 301 -10.36 7.34 5.53
CA ASN A 301 -11.81 7.40 5.72
C ASN A 301 -12.45 8.72 5.23
N VAL A 302 -11.93 9.27 4.13
CA VAL A 302 -12.53 10.37 3.36
C VAL A 302 -12.83 9.90 1.95
N PRO A 303 -13.82 10.51 1.24
CA PRO A 303 -14.06 10.21 -0.17
C PRO A 303 -12.85 10.53 -1.04
N LEU A 304 -12.52 9.63 -1.95
CA LEU A 304 -11.44 9.83 -2.90
C LEU A 304 -11.91 10.71 -4.07
N THR A 305 -11.03 11.59 -4.52
CA THR A 305 -11.27 12.49 -5.65
C THR A 305 -10.54 11.97 -6.89
N ALA A 306 -11.27 11.70 -7.97
CA ALA A 306 -10.71 11.21 -9.23
C ALA A 306 -9.62 12.14 -9.77
N GLY A 307 -8.44 11.59 -10.03
CA GLY A 307 -7.27 12.32 -10.52
C GLY A 307 -6.49 13.11 -9.45
N TYR A 308 -6.96 13.17 -8.19
CA TYR A 308 -6.37 14.00 -7.13
C TYR A 308 -6.18 13.29 -5.79
N SER A 309 -6.58 12.04 -5.68
CA SER A 309 -6.29 11.17 -4.52
C SER A 309 -5.31 10.09 -4.91
N VAL A 310 -4.38 9.76 -4.01
CA VAL A 310 -3.40 8.70 -4.22
C VAL A 310 -3.34 7.75 -3.03
N ALA A 311 -3.10 6.46 -3.35
CA ALA A 311 -2.63 5.49 -2.37
C ALA A 311 -1.10 5.52 -2.32
N VAL A 312 -0.55 5.42 -1.09
CA VAL A 312 0.88 5.55 -0.80
C VAL A 312 1.34 4.51 0.22
N ASP A 313 2.65 4.36 0.37
CA ASP A 313 3.22 3.66 1.52
C ASP A 313 3.20 4.58 2.74
N ARG A 314 2.27 4.31 3.66
CA ARG A 314 2.11 5.13 4.88
C ARG A 314 3.32 5.10 5.83
N LYS A 315 4.27 4.18 5.63
CA LYS A 315 5.53 4.16 6.39
C LYS A 315 6.48 5.27 5.93
N VAL A 316 6.29 5.73 4.69
CA VAL A 316 7.07 6.81 4.08
C VAL A 316 6.24 8.09 4.03
N ILE A 317 5.05 8.04 3.46
CA ILE A 317 4.17 9.19 3.26
C ILE A 317 2.98 9.06 4.22
N PRO A 318 2.91 9.86 5.30
CA PRO A 318 1.77 9.85 6.20
C PRO A 318 0.46 10.14 5.46
N LEU A 319 -0.61 9.44 5.85
CA LEU A 319 -1.93 9.75 5.31
C LEU A 319 -2.34 11.18 5.69
N GLY A 320 -2.94 11.88 4.75
CA GLY A 320 -3.29 13.29 4.87
C GLY A 320 -2.23 14.24 4.32
N SER A 321 -1.05 13.76 3.93
CA SER A 321 -0.03 14.60 3.29
C SER A 321 -0.53 15.15 1.94
N LEU A 322 -0.18 16.42 1.68
CA LEU A 322 -0.31 17.01 0.36
C LEU A 322 0.96 16.73 -0.43
N LEU A 323 0.79 16.16 -1.61
CA LEU A 323 1.89 15.80 -2.50
C LEU A 323 1.80 16.60 -3.80
N TRP A 324 2.95 16.78 -4.46
CA TRP A 324 3.03 17.21 -5.84
C TRP A 324 3.52 16.04 -6.67
N LEU A 325 2.68 15.56 -7.57
CA LEU A 325 2.97 14.44 -8.46
C LEU A 325 3.36 14.95 -9.83
N SER A 326 4.43 14.39 -10.41
CA SER A 326 4.83 14.60 -11.79
C SER A 326 5.09 13.26 -12.46
N THR A 327 4.34 12.97 -13.52
CA THR A 327 4.42 11.71 -14.27
C THR A 327 3.84 11.90 -15.68
N THR A 328 3.48 10.83 -16.36
CA THR A 328 2.69 10.84 -17.60
C THR A 328 1.42 10.02 -17.44
N LYS A 329 0.43 10.29 -18.29
CA LYS A 329 -0.71 9.38 -18.47
C LYS A 329 -0.29 8.16 -19.30
N PRO A 330 -1.15 7.12 -19.40
CA PRO A 330 -0.87 5.95 -20.24
C PRO A 330 -0.59 6.27 -21.72
N ASP A 331 -1.16 7.36 -22.24
CA ASP A 331 -0.94 7.85 -23.62
C ASP A 331 0.36 8.66 -23.79
N GLY A 332 1.17 8.80 -22.74
CA GLY A 332 2.42 9.55 -22.73
C GLY A 332 2.25 11.05 -22.46
N THR A 333 1.03 11.57 -22.37
CA THR A 333 0.83 13.00 -22.07
C THR A 333 1.29 13.36 -20.66
N PRO A 334 1.99 14.50 -20.46
CA PRO A 334 2.44 14.93 -19.14
C PRO A 334 1.28 15.07 -18.14
N LEU A 335 1.52 14.67 -16.91
CA LEU A 335 0.61 14.81 -15.78
C LEU A 335 1.37 15.40 -14.60
N ALA A 336 1.11 16.66 -14.27
CA ALA A 336 1.64 17.29 -13.07
C ALA A 336 0.48 17.95 -12.30
N ARG A 337 0.36 17.64 -11.00
CA ARG A 337 -0.70 18.20 -10.15
C ARG A 337 -0.46 17.96 -8.67
N PRO A 338 -1.06 18.78 -7.78
CA PRO A 338 -1.19 18.44 -6.38
C PRO A 338 -2.14 17.25 -6.21
N VAL A 339 -1.80 16.32 -5.30
CA VAL A 339 -2.63 15.16 -4.97
C VAL A 339 -2.60 14.91 -3.45
N ALA A 340 -3.68 14.36 -2.92
CA ALA A 340 -3.79 14.06 -1.49
C ALA A 340 -3.50 12.57 -1.21
N ALA A 341 -2.63 12.30 -0.24
CA ALA A 341 -2.36 10.95 0.25
C ALA A 341 -3.50 10.48 1.15
N GLN A 342 -4.53 9.88 0.57
CA GLN A 342 -5.78 9.54 1.27
C GLN A 342 -6.03 8.03 1.37
N ASP A 343 -5.19 7.22 0.70
CA ASP A 343 -5.38 5.79 0.65
C ASP A 343 -4.07 5.01 0.78
N THR A 344 -4.19 3.69 0.93
CA THR A 344 -3.07 2.73 1.00
C THR A 344 -3.45 1.46 0.26
N GLY A 345 -2.46 0.78 -0.29
CA GLY A 345 -2.65 -0.53 -0.91
C GLY A 345 -1.59 -1.53 -0.44
N GLY A 346 -1.94 -2.82 -0.35
CA GLY A 346 -1.00 -3.86 0.08
C GLY A 346 0.21 -4.02 -0.83
N ALA A 347 0.09 -3.63 -2.10
CA ALA A 347 1.17 -3.64 -3.09
C ALA A 347 1.84 -2.25 -3.28
N ILE A 348 1.38 -1.23 -2.56
CA ILE A 348 1.89 0.14 -2.67
C ILE A 348 2.93 0.33 -1.58
N THR A 349 4.17 -0.01 -1.89
CA THR A 349 5.30 0.02 -0.94
C THR A 349 6.52 0.70 -1.57
N GLY A 350 7.25 1.45 -0.76
CA GLY A 350 8.47 2.16 -1.14
C GLY A 350 8.33 3.68 -1.13
N GLU A 351 9.47 4.36 -1.28
CA GLU A 351 9.60 5.80 -1.02
C GLU A 351 8.96 6.63 -2.14
N VAL A 352 9.27 6.31 -3.40
CA VAL A 352 8.73 7.05 -4.57
C VAL A 352 7.68 6.16 -5.25
N ARG A 353 6.57 5.95 -4.56
CA ARG A 353 5.50 5.04 -5.00
C ARG A 353 4.14 5.67 -4.74
N ALA A 354 3.34 5.80 -5.78
CA ALA A 354 1.96 6.24 -5.67
C ALA A 354 1.05 5.46 -6.63
N ASP A 355 -0.20 5.29 -6.23
CA ASP A 355 -1.26 4.72 -7.04
C ASP A 355 -2.36 5.77 -7.18
N LEU A 356 -2.59 6.28 -8.40
CA LEU A 356 -3.51 7.40 -8.66
C LEU A 356 -4.93 6.89 -8.84
N PHE A 357 -5.86 7.44 -8.08
CA PHE A 357 -7.29 7.14 -8.22
C PHE A 357 -7.87 7.81 -9.46
N TRP A 358 -8.32 7.04 -10.45
CA TRP A 358 -8.85 7.54 -11.70
C TRP A 358 -10.36 7.79 -11.70
N GLY A 359 -11.07 7.34 -10.66
CA GLY A 359 -12.52 7.49 -10.58
C GLY A 359 -13.27 6.17 -10.66
N THR A 360 -14.51 6.20 -11.15
CA THR A 360 -15.42 5.06 -11.15
C THR A 360 -15.75 4.62 -12.59
N GLY A 361 -15.88 3.31 -12.80
CA GLY A 361 -16.38 2.71 -14.04
C GLY A 361 -15.32 2.47 -15.10
N ASN A 362 -15.77 2.07 -16.31
CA ASN A 362 -14.89 1.49 -17.33
C ASN A 362 -13.84 2.45 -17.86
N ALA A 363 -14.18 3.72 -18.12
CA ALA A 363 -13.21 4.70 -18.62
C ALA A 363 -12.08 4.96 -17.61
N ALA A 364 -12.41 5.01 -16.30
CA ALA A 364 -11.41 5.08 -15.24
C ALA A 364 -10.57 3.78 -15.17
N GLY A 365 -11.21 2.63 -15.40
CA GLY A 365 -10.55 1.34 -15.44
C GLY A 365 -9.54 1.19 -16.58
N GLU A 366 -9.84 1.74 -17.76
CA GLU A 366 -8.90 1.76 -18.90
C GLU A 366 -7.65 2.58 -18.60
N LEU A 367 -7.82 3.76 -17.99
CA LEU A 367 -6.70 4.60 -17.57
C LEU A 367 -5.88 3.91 -16.47
N ALA A 368 -6.56 3.42 -15.44
CA ALA A 368 -5.93 2.75 -14.30
C ALA A 368 -5.17 1.49 -14.72
N GLY A 369 -5.81 0.64 -15.53
CA GLY A 369 -5.25 -0.64 -15.94
C GLY A 369 -4.01 -0.53 -16.85
N ASN A 370 -3.85 0.59 -17.54
CA ASN A 370 -2.72 0.87 -18.42
C ASN A 370 -1.67 1.79 -17.79
N MET A 371 -1.89 2.28 -16.55
CA MET A 371 -0.95 3.21 -15.91
C MET A 371 0.18 2.45 -15.20
N LYS A 372 1.37 2.53 -15.77
CA LYS A 372 2.63 1.98 -15.23
C LYS A 372 3.79 2.89 -15.64
N GLN A 373 3.77 4.10 -15.08
CA GLN A 373 4.66 5.18 -15.48
C GLN A 373 5.78 5.40 -14.47
N GLN A 374 6.88 6.01 -14.93
CA GLN A 374 7.84 6.63 -14.03
C GLN A 374 7.34 8.01 -13.61
N GLY A 375 7.62 8.40 -12.37
CA GLY A 375 7.23 9.71 -11.88
C GLY A 375 8.04 10.16 -10.69
N GLN A 376 7.88 11.42 -10.34
CA GLN A 376 8.50 12.07 -9.20
C GLN A 376 7.42 12.56 -8.24
N ILE A 377 7.74 12.55 -6.96
CA ILE A 377 6.84 12.99 -5.90
C ILE A 377 7.59 13.98 -5.02
N TRP A 378 6.96 15.12 -4.77
CA TRP A 378 7.37 16.04 -3.70
C TRP A 378 6.30 16.03 -2.62
N MET A 379 6.73 15.95 -1.37
CA MET A 379 5.85 16.11 -0.22
C MET A 379 5.86 17.58 0.20
N LEU A 380 4.69 18.18 0.28
CA LEU A 380 4.51 19.48 0.90
C LEU A 380 4.22 19.25 2.37
N TRP A 381 5.08 19.79 3.24
CA TRP A 381 5.04 19.49 4.67
C TRP A 381 4.91 20.76 5.50
N PRO A 382 4.12 20.77 6.59
CA PRO A 382 3.96 21.97 7.43
C PRO A 382 5.30 22.51 7.91
N LYS A 383 5.52 23.82 7.74
CA LYS A 383 6.76 24.52 8.11
C LYS A 383 7.09 24.32 9.57
N GLY A 384 8.33 23.99 9.86
CA GLY A 384 8.84 23.78 11.23
C GLY A 384 8.40 22.46 11.87
N ALA A 385 7.54 21.65 11.21
CA ALA A 385 7.18 20.34 11.73
C ALA A 385 8.27 19.31 11.47
N ALA A 386 8.49 18.41 12.43
CA ALA A 386 9.43 17.30 12.26
C ALA A 386 9.02 16.39 11.10
N LEU A 387 9.97 16.04 10.23
CA LEU A 387 9.73 15.11 9.14
C LEU A 387 9.40 13.70 9.66
N PRO A 388 8.62 12.92 8.90
CA PRO A 388 8.31 11.55 9.27
C PRO A 388 9.59 10.72 9.40
N GLN A 389 9.64 9.84 10.40
CA GLN A 389 10.70 8.85 10.53
C GLN A 389 10.39 7.68 9.60
N VAL A 390 11.23 7.46 8.61
CA VAL A 390 11.15 6.27 7.75
C VAL A 390 11.86 5.13 8.50
N PRO A 391 11.20 4.01 8.77
CA PRO A 391 11.87 2.85 9.35
C PRO A 391 13.01 2.40 8.45
N ASP A 392 14.17 2.08 9.05
CA ASP A 392 15.28 1.49 8.31
C ASP A 392 14.77 0.26 7.52
N ALA A 393 15.18 0.16 6.26
CA ALA A 393 14.90 -1.03 5.47
C ALA A 393 15.48 -2.24 6.24
N PRO A 394 14.73 -3.35 6.41
CA PRO A 394 15.32 -4.54 7.01
C PRO A 394 16.56 -4.90 6.22
N ALA A 395 17.69 -5.06 6.93
CA ALA A 395 18.95 -5.51 6.34
C ALA A 395 18.63 -6.77 5.52
N GLY A 396 18.94 -6.73 4.22
CA GLY A 396 18.54 -7.75 3.27
C GLY A 396 18.92 -9.15 3.75
N THR A 397 17.94 -10.03 3.74
CA THR A 397 18.11 -11.48 3.81
C THR A 397 18.27 -12.05 2.42
#